data_4ab132777f54a109b6afbee886121724
#
_entry.id   4ab132777f54a109b6afbee886121724
#
_cell.length_a   1.000
_cell.length_b   1.000
_cell.length_c   1.000
_cell.angle_alpha   90.00
_cell.angle_beta   90.00
_cell.angle_gamma   90.00
#
_symmetry.space_group_name_H-M   'P 1'
#
loop_
_entity.id
_entity.type
_entity.pdbx_description
1 polymer ?
#
loop_
_entity_poly.entity_id
_entity_poly.type
_entity_poly.pdbx_seq_one_letter_code
_entity_poly.pdbx_strand_id
1 'polypeptide(L)'
;KGDVDAAIAGAAKAMPRTYVWPYQMHASIGPSCAVADYQEDQTRVWSGTQNPHHLRTELARLIHRREAEIEVIRMEAAGCYGRNCADDVSADAVLLSRAVGRPVRVQLTREQEHAWEPKGTAQLMDVNGALNADGSVAGYDFATRYPSNGAPTLALLLTGTIPHTPVVFEMGDRTAMTGEWLAHCSA
;
A
#
# COMPACT_ATOMS: atom_id res chain seq x y z
N LYS A 1 25.44 -3.39 -8.10
CA LYS A 1 26.60 -2.68 -8.70
C LYS A 1 27.87 -3.30 -8.14
N GLY A 2 28.86 -3.58 -8.99
CA GLY A 2 30.09 -4.29 -8.61
C GLY A 2 29.87 -5.79 -8.41
N ASP A 3 30.89 -6.49 -7.90
CA ASP A 3 30.84 -7.91 -7.56
C ASP A 3 30.57 -8.07 -6.06
N VAL A 4 29.29 -8.24 -5.74
CA VAL A 4 28.80 -8.30 -4.36
C VAL A 4 29.25 -9.61 -3.68
N ASP A 5 29.27 -10.72 -4.40
CA ASP A 5 29.68 -12.01 -3.84
C ASP A 5 31.14 -11.98 -3.46
N ALA A 6 32.01 -11.44 -4.32
CA ALA A 6 33.41 -11.25 -4.01
C ALA A 6 33.64 -10.28 -2.86
N ALA A 7 32.89 -9.17 -2.81
CA ALA A 7 32.98 -8.19 -1.72
C ALA A 7 32.58 -8.79 -0.37
N ILE A 8 31.50 -9.57 -0.30
CA ILE A 8 31.07 -10.25 0.92
C ILE A 8 32.06 -11.34 1.33
N ALA A 9 32.54 -12.13 0.38
CA ALA A 9 33.50 -13.19 0.65
C ALA A 9 34.86 -12.67 1.15
N GLY A 10 35.30 -11.50 0.66
CA GLY A 10 36.54 -10.84 1.07
C GLY A 10 36.43 -9.98 2.34
N ALA A 11 35.24 -9.77 2.87
CA ALA A 11 35.00 -8.90 4.01
C ALA A 11 35.53 -9.50 5.32
N ALA A 12 35.94 -8.64 6.25
CA ALA A 12 36.36 -9.05 7.59
C ALA A 12 35.19 -9.61 8.43
N LYS A 13 33.96 -9.15 8.15
CA LYS A 13 32.75 -9.60 8.85
C LYS A 13 31.55 -9.56 7.90
N ALA A 14 30.86 -10.70 7.75
CA ALA A 14 29.57 -10.77 7.09
C ALA A 14 28.47 -11.01 8.13
N MET A 15 27.31 -10.38 7.94
CA MET A 15 26.20 -10.36 8.88
C MET A 15 24.88 -10.69 8.17
N PRO A 16 24.67 -11.96 7.76
CA PRO A 16 23.38 -12.35 7.19
C PRO A 16 22.30 -12.30 8.27
N ARG A 17 21.15 -11.71 7.92
CA ARG A 17 19.97 -11.61 8.79
C ARG A 17 18.72 -11.70 7.95
N THR A 18 17.70 -12.33 8.54
CA THR A 18 16.33 -12.29 8.02
C THR A 18 15.46 -11.50 8.98
N TYR A 19 14.76 -10.53 8.43
CA TYR A 19 13.79 -9.74 9.18
C TYR A 19 12.39 -10.07 8.69
N VAL A 20 11.45 -10.18 9.63
CA VAL A 20 10.04 -10.37 9.38
C VAL A 20 9.30 -9.09 9.73
N TRP A 21 8.65 -8.50 8.77
CA TRP A 21 7.76 -7.36 8.97
C TRP A 21 6.33 -7.89 8.95
N PRO A 22 5.60 -7.85 10.06
CA PRO A 22 4.23 -8.36 10.08
C PRO A 22 3.27 -7.44 9.35
N TYR A 23 2.07 -7.92 9.10
CA TYR A 23 0.96 -7.08 8.68
C TYR A 23 0.74 -5.95 9.69
N GLN A 24 0.57 -4.75 9.17
CA GLN A 24 0.37 -3.57 10.00
C GLN A 24 -0.94 -2.88 9.67
N MET A 25 -1.60 -2.41 10.72
CA MET A 25 -2.73 -1.51 10.63
C MET A 25 -2.22 -0.09 10.30
N HIS A 26 -2.92 0.63 9.45
CA HIS A 26 -2.61 2.04 9.19
C HIS A 26 -3.04 2.93 10.35
N ALA A 27 -4.11 2.55 11.05
CA ALA A 27 -4.55 3.13 12.31
C ALA A 27 -4.74 4.66 12.25
N SER A 28 -5.50 5.17 11.29
CA SER A 28 -5.94 6.56 11.31
C SER A 28 -6.51 6.90 12.68
N ILE A 29 -6.18 8.10 13.23
CA ILE A 29 -6.58 8.50 14.58
C ILE A 29 -8.09 8.42 14.75
N GLY A 30 -8.88 8.96 13.80
CA GLY A 30 -10.31 8.73 13.71
C GLY A 30 -10.61 7.51 12.86
N PRO A 31 -11.50 6.62 13.27
CA PRO A 31 -11.95 5.51 12.44
C PRO A 31 -12.55 5.98 11.12
N SER A 32 -12.44 5.12 10.11
CA SER A 32 -12.93 5.40 8.75
C SER A 32 -14.41 5.79 8.76
N CYS A 33 -14.74 6.85 8.02
CA CYS A 33 -16.08 7.42 7.97
C CYS A 33 -16.37 7.96 6.58
N ALA A 34 -17.59 7.72 6.10
CA ALA A 34 -18.11 8.32 4.88
C ALA A 34 -19.60 8.61 5.03
N VAL A 35 -20.07 9.58 4.24
CA VAL A 35 -21.52 9.85 4.07
C VAL A 35 -21.82 9.67 2.58
N ALA A 36 -22.94 9.02 2.28
CA ALA A 36 -23.43 8.92 0.91
C ALA A 36 -24.90 9.33 0.83
N ASP A 37 -25.24 10.00 -0.26
CA ASP A 37 -26.60 10.30 -0.69
C ASP A 37 -26.80 9.75 -2.11
N TYR A 38 -27.43 8.58 -2.17
CA TYR A 38 -27.76 7.92 -3.43
C TYR A 38 -29.09 8.44 -3.96
N GLN A 39 -29.06 9.07 -5.13
CA GLN A 39 -30.22 9.49 -5.87
C GLN A 39 -30.22 8.86 -7.28
N GLU A 40 -31.38 8.81 -7.95
CA GLU A 40 -31.47 8.20 -9.28
C GLU A 40 -30.64 8.92 -10.35
N ASP A 41 -30.53 10.22 -10.27
CA ASP A 41 -29.82 11.07 -11.23
C ASP A 41 -28.38 11.37 -10.82
N GLN A 42 -28.08 11.39 -9.51
CA GLN A 42 -26.76 11.71 -9.00
C GLN A 42 -26.51 11.05 -7.64
N THR A 43 -25.33 10.48 -7.45
CA THR A 43 -24.87 9.97 -6.16
C THR A 43 -23.76 10.88 -5.64
N ARG A 44 -23.91 11.40 -4.41
CA ARG A 44 -22.87 12.19 -3.74
C ARG A 44 -22.26 11.43 -2.61
N VAL A 45 -20.93 11.50 -2.48
CA VAL A 45 -20.18 10.80 -1.44
C VAL A 45 -19.17 11.75 -0.81
N TRP A 46 -19.30 11.99 0.48
CA TRP A 46 -18.34 12.75 1.29
C TRP A 46 -17.41 11.75 1.96
N SER A 47 -16.12 11.82 1.63
CA SER A 47 -15.13 10.84 2.07
C SER A 47 -13.78 11.49 2.34
N GLY A 48 -13.07 11.00 3.34
CA GLY A 48 -11.68 11.34 3.60
C GLY A 48 -10.68 10.62 2.68
N THR A 49 -11.11 10.15 1.54
CA THR A 49 -10.28 9.39 0.58
C THR A 49 -9.03 10.15 0.14
N GLN A 50 -7.94 9.43 -0.10
CA GLN A 50 -6.72 9.98 -0.68
C GLN A 50 -6.82 10.12 -2.21
N ASN A 51 -7.70 9.34 -2.85
CA ASN A 51 -7.82 9.28 -4.30
C ASN A 51 -9.29 9.36 -4.76
N PRO A 52 -9.90 10.56 -4.75
CA PRO A 52 -11.32 10.73 -5.07
C PRO A 52 -11.66 10.31 -6.51
N HIS A 53 -10.73 10.45 -7.45
CA HIS A 53 -10.97 10.04 -8.84
C HIS A 53 -11.07 8.53 -8.98
N HIS A 54 -10.16 7.79 -8.36
CA HIS A 54 -10.20 6.34 -8.37
C HIS A 54 -11.44 5.79 -7.63
N LEU A 55 -11.74 6.36 -6.46
CA LEU A 55 -12.95 6.02 -5.72
C LEU A 55 -14.22 6.23 -6.56
N ARG A 56 -14.32 7.33 -7.30
CA ARG A 56 -15.43 7.57 -8.20
C ARG A 56 -15.60 6.47 -9.24
N THR A 57 -14.50 6.06 -9.87
CA THR A 57 -14.50 4.97 -10.87
C THR A 57 -14.96 3.65 -10.24
N GLU A 58 -14.46 3.31 -9.05
CA GLU A 58 -14.84 2.08 -8.35
C GLU A 58 -16.30 2.08 -7.90
N LEU A 59 -16.79 3.21 -7.38
CA LEU A 59 -18.21 3.35 -7.03
C LEU A 59 -19.11 3.25 -8.27
N ALA A 60 -18.71 3.83 -9.39
CA ALA A 60 -19.45 3.73 -10.65
C ALA A 60 -19.61 2.26 -11.09
N ARG A 61 -18.56 1.50 -11.00
CA ARG A 61 -18.59 0.03 -11.27
C ARG A 61 -19.48 -0.71 -10.28
N LEU A 62 -19.33 -0.41 -8.98
CA LEU A 62 -20.07 -1.08 -7.91
C LEU A 62 -21.58 -0.93 -8.05
N ILE A 63 -22.07 0.26 -8.40
CA ILE A 63 -23.51 0.54 -8.49
C ILE A 63 -24.04 0.52 -9.93
N HIS A 64 -23.19 0.16 -10.91
CA HIS A 64 -23.51 0.13 -12.35
C HIS A 64 -24.04 1.48 -12.89
N ARG A 65 -23.30 2.56 -12.61
CA ARG A 65 -23.58 3.92 -13.04
C ARG A 65 -22.43 4.48 -13.86
N ARG A 66 -22.68 5.57 -14.59
CA ARG A 66 -21.62 6.33 -15.24
C ARG A 66 -20.85 7.15 -14.20
N GLU A 67 -19.56 7.34 -14.37
CA GLU A 67 -18.75 8.17 -13.47
C GLU A 67 -19.27 9.63 -13.38
N ALA A 68 -19.88 10.15 -14.45
CA ALA A 68 -20.46 11.50 -14.46
C ALA A 68 -21.67 11.65 -13.51
N GLU A 69 -22.29 10.54 -13.10
CA GLU A 69 -23.43 10.51 -12.17
C GLU A 69 -22.97 10.39 -10.71
N ILE A 70 -21.64 10.37 -10.46
CA ILE A 70 -21.07 10.24 -9.13
C ILE A 70 -20.16 11.42 -8.82
N GLU A 71 -20.44 12.09 -7.72
CA GLU A 71 -19.64 13.18 -7.18
C GLU A 71 -19.00 12.72 -5.88
N VAL A 72 -17.66 12.66 -5.85
CA VAL A 72 -16.89 12.38 -4.64
C VAL A 72 -16.34 13.70 -4.11
N ILE A 73 -16.83 14.10 -2.96
CA ILE A 73 -16.43 15.32 -2.24
C ILE A 73 -15.40 14.93 -1.20
N ARG A 74 -14.13 15.31 -1.46
CA ARG A 74 -13.05 15.02 -0.53
C ARG A 74 -13.18 15.88 0.73
N MET A 75 -13.19 15.20 1.87
CA MET A 75 -13.23 15.82 3.19
C MET A 75 -11.90 15.66 3.91
N GLU A 76 -11.67 16.50 4.89
CA GLU A 76 -10.57 16.30 5.84
C GLU A 76 -10.77 15.00 6.61
N ALA A 77 -9.66 14.31 6.90
CA ALA A 77 -9.64 13.05 7.63
C ALA A 77 -8.65 13.10 8.78
N ALA A 78 -8.84 12.25 9.76
CA ALA A 78 -8.03 12.20 10.98
C ALA A 78 -6.71 11.42 10.78
N GLY A 79 -5.99 11.73 9.73
CA GLY A 79 -4.74 11.08 9.36
C GLY A 79 -4.90 10.01 8.29
N CYS A 80 -3.76 9.55 7.79
CA CYS A 80 -3.70 8.56 6.71
C CYS A 80 -2.73 7.41 7.05
N TYR A 81 -1.51 7.71 7.41
CA TYR A 81 -0.44 6.79 7.80
C TYR A 81 -0.18 5.64 6.82
N GLY A 82 -0.32 5.91 5.53
CA GLY A 82 -0.12 4.97 4.43
C GLY A 82 -1.36 4.81 3.56
N ARG A 83 -2.51 4.51 4.15
CA ARG A 83 -3.78 4.46 3.45
C ARG A 83 -4.91 4.96 4.35
N ASN A 84 -5.70 5.88 3.83
CA ASN A 84 -6.98 6.22 4.43
C ASN A 84 -8.02 5.24 3.92
N CYS A 85 -8.44 4.33 4.77
CA CYS A 85 -9.34 3.23 4.43
C CYS A 85 -10.81 3.64 4.33
N ALA A 86 -11.10 4.94 4.25
CA ALA A 86 -12.44 5.45 4.02
C ALA A 86 -13.07 4.96 2.70
N ASP A 87 -12.26 4.46 1.79
CA ASP A 87 -12.76 3.98 0.49
C ASP A 87 -13.74 2.81 0.66
N ASP A 88 -13.44 1.84 1.52
CA ASP A 88 -14.31 0.70 1.79
C ASP A 88 -15.61 1.16 2.47
N VAL A 89 -15.51 2.08 3.42
CA VAL A 89 -16.66 2.69 4.11
C VAL A 89 -17.51 3.52 3.16
N SER A 90 -16.90 4.11 2.12
CA SER A 90 -17.61 4.85 1.08
C SER A 90 -18.50 3.93 0.25
N ALA A 91 -18.02 2.73 -0.08
CA ALA A 91 -18.81 1.71 -0.76
C ALA A 91 -20.00 1.26 0.10
N ASP A 92 -19.76 0.98 1.38
CA ASP A 92 -20.82 0.62 2.34
C ASP A 92 -21.88 1.72 2.46
N ALA A 93 -21.44 2.97 2.59
CA ALA A 93 -22.36 4.10 2.70
C ALA A 93 -23.24 4.25 1.45
N VAL A 94 -22.70 4.07 0.25
CA VAL A 94 -23.45 4.13 -1.01
C VAL A 94 -24.47 3.01 -1.08
N LEU A 95 -24.06 1.76 -0.81
CA LEU A 95 -24.97 0.60 -0.85
C LEU A 95 -26.11 0.73 0.17
N LEU A 96 -25.80 1.16 1.39
CA LEU A 96 -26.79 1.35 2.43
C LEU A 96 -27.72 2.53 2.12
N SER A 97 -27.19 3.64 1.59
CA SER A 97 -28.02 4.77 1.16
C SER A 97 -29.00 4.36 0.06
N ARG A 98 -28.53 3.59 -0.93
CA ARG A 98 -29.38 3.01 -1.98
C ARG A 98 -30.49 2.12 -1.38
N ALA A 99 -30.14 1.28 -0.41
CA ALA A 99 -31.08 0.33 0.19
C ALA A 99 -32.18 1.00 0.99
N VAL A 100 -31.87 2.10 1.70
CA VAL A 100 -32.84 2.79 2.57
C VAL A 100 -33.48 4.02 1.93
N GLY A 101 -33.02 4.44 0.76
CA GLY A 101 -33.54 5.60 0.01
C GLY A 101 -33.33 6.95 0.73
N ARG A 102 -32.26 7.10 1.48
CA ARG A 102 -31.90 8.33 2.23
C ARG A 102 -30.39 8.43 2.38
N PRO A 103 -29.87 9.64 2.70
CA PRO A 103 -28.47 9.79 3.06
C PRO A 103 -28.10 8.90 4.26
N VAL A 104 -26.96 8.23 4.15
CA VAL A 104 -26.42 7.34 5.18
C VAL A 104 -25.00 7.74 5.52
N ARG A 105 -24.70 7.81 6.80
CA ARG A 105 -23.37 7.94 7.34
C ARG A 105 -22.92 6.59 7.89
N VAL A 106 -21.81 6.09 7.41
CA VAL A 106 -21.12 4.91 7.95
C VAL A 106 -19.84 5.37 8.63
N GLN A 107 -19.64 4.93 9.84
CA GLN A 107 -18.38 5.10 10.58
C GLN A 107 -18.07 3.79 11.29
N LEU A 108 -16.88 3.25 11.05
CA LEU A 108 -16.41 2.06 11.73
C LEU A 108 -16.11 2.38 13.21
N THR A 109 -16.28 1.38 14.09
CA THR A 109 -15.63 1.40 15.40
C THR A 109 -14.15 1.05 15.23
N ARG A 110 -13.33 1.26 16.27
CA ARG A 110 -11.92 0.87 16.22
C ARG A 110 -11.75 -0.65 16.04
N GLU A 111 -12.59 -1.45 16.66
CA GLU A 111 -12.60 -2.91 16.53
C GLU A 111 -12.95 -3.34 15.10
N GLN A 112 -13.93 -2.70 14.49
CA GLN A 112 -14.30 -2.96 13.09
C GLN A 112 -13.17 -2.57 12.14
N GLU A 113 -12.51 -1.45 12.37
CA GLU A 113 -11.38 -1.02 11.58
C GLU A 113 -10.19 -1.98 11.69
N HIS A 114 -9.90 -2.49 12.89
CA HIS A 114 -8.92 -3.56 13.09
C HIS A 114 -9.23 -4.82 12.28
N ALA A 115 -10.51 -5.18 12.18
CA ALA A 115 -10.94 -6.36 11.45
C ALA A 115 -10.90 -6.16 9.92
N TRP A 116 -11.32 -5.01 9.42
CA TRP A 116 -11.69 -4.83 8.01
C TRP A 116 -10.80 -3.87 7.24
N GLU A 117 -10.00 -3.01 7.89
CA GLU A 117 -9.12 -2.11 7.14
C GLU A 117 -8.10 -2.91 6.32
N PRO A 118 -7.82 -2.51 5.08
CA PRO A 118 -6.69 -3.04 4.32
C PRO A 118 -5.39 -2.84 5.08
N LYS A 119 -4.64 -3.92 5.30
CA LYS A 119 -3.41 -3.89 6.08
C LYS A 119 -2.20 -3.47 5.24
N GLY A 120 -1.23 -2.85 5.89
CA GLY A 120 0.11 -2.74 5.36
C GLY A 120 0.70 -4.13 5.13
N THR A 121 1.34 -4.31 3.99
CA THR A 121 1.83 -5.60 3.52
C THR A 121 2.87 -6.20 4.43
N ALA A 122 2.72 -7.47 4.82
CA ALA A 122 3.77 -8.23 5.46
C ALA A 122 4.97 -8.41 4.51
N GLN A 123 6.17 -8.40 5.05
CA GLN A 123 7.40 -8.56 4.26
C GLN A 123 8.36 -9.53 4.93
N LEU A 124 9.07 -10.27 4.11
CA LEU A 124 10.22 -11.07 4.51
C LEU A 124 11.46 -10.46 3.84
N MET A 125 12.41 -10.00 4.64
CA MET A 125 13.60 -9.31 4.16
C MET A 125 14.86 -10.09 4.53
N ASP A 126 15.61 -10.52 3.54
CA ASP A 126 16.93 -11.10 3.73
C ASP A 126 17.98 -10.01 3.47
N VAL A 127 18.87 -9.83 4.43
CA VAL A 127 19.93 -8.80 4.37
C VAL A 127 21.27 -9.46 4.68
N ASN A 128 22.27 -9.19 3.85
CA ASN A 128 23.65 -9.55 4.15
C ASN A 128 24.53 -8.30 4.02
N GLY A 129 24.83 -7.70 5.17
CA GLY A 129 25.79 -6.60 5.27
C GLY A 129 27.18 -7.12 5.54
N ALA A 130 28.18 -6.56 4.87
CA ALA A 130 29.58 -6.94 5.04
C ALA A 130 30.45 -5.73 5.36
N LEU A 131 31.37 -5.89 6.34
CA LEU A 131 32.26 -4.83 6.81
C LEU A 131 33.71 -5.20 6.56
N ASN A 132 34.52 -4.24 6.16
CA ASN A 132 35.98 -4.29 6.17
C ASN A 132 36.55 -4.29 7.59
N ALA A 133 37.84 -4.58 7.73
CA ALA A 133 38.51 -4.60 9.03
C ALA A 133 38.52 -3.23 9.75
N ASP A 134 38.46 -2.15 9.00
CA ASP A 134 38.37 -0.77 9.50
C ASP A 134 36.94 -0.33 9.88
N GLY A 135 35.95 -1.22 9.70
CA GLY A 135 34.53 -0.95 9.98
C GLY A 135 33.76 -0.31 8.83
N SER A 136 34.40 0.03 7.72
CA SER A 136 33.71 0.51 6.54
C SER A 136 32.87 -0.59 5.89
N VAL A 137 31.81 -0.22 5.15
CA VAL A 137 30.93 -1.16 4.45
C VAL A 137 31.63 -1.68 3.21
N ALA A 138 31.82 -3.00 3.13
CA ALA A 138 32.38 -3.68 1.98
C ALA A 138 31.33 -4.03 0.94
N GLY A 139 30.17 -4.51 1.39
CA GLY A 139 29.09 -4.92 0.49
C GLY A 139 27.74 -4.97 1.21
N TYR A 140 26.69 -4.94 0.42
CA TYR A 140 25.32 -5.02 0.87
C TYR A 140 24.48 -5.82 -0.12
N ASP A 141 23.81 -6.86 0.38
CA ASP A 141 22.89 -7.67 -0.41
C ASP A 141 21.55 -7.68 0.31
N PHE A 142 20.51 -7.23 -0.37
CA PHE A 142 19.17 -7.11 0.17
C PHE A 142 18.14 -7.73 -0.78
N ALA A 143 17.30 -8.57 -0.23
CA ALA A 143 16.15 -9.10 -0.93
C ALA A 143 14.90 -8.97 -0.07
N THR A 144 13.78 -8.56 -0.64
CA THR A 144 12.49 -8.55 0.05
C THR A 144 11.44 -9.27 -0.77
N ARG A 145 10.59 -10.03 -0.08
CA ARG A 145 9.43 -10.72 -0.64
C ARG A 145 8.19 -10.23 0.07
N TYR A 146 7.20 -9.83 -0.68
CA TYR A 146 5.93 -9.35 -0.13
C TYR A 146 4.78 -9.55 -1.12
N PRO A 147 3.55 -9.83 -0.66
CA PRO A 147 2.37 -9.74 -1.48
C PRO A 147 2.13 -8.28 -1.83
N SER A 148 1.90 -7.96 -3.10
CA SER A 148 1.73 -6.57 -3.54
C SER A 148 0.35 -6.34 -4.14
N ASN A 149 -0.32 -5.29 -3.69
CA ASN A 149 -1.54 -4.80 -4.33
C ASN A 149 -1.27 -4.22 -5.73
N GLY A 150 -0.04 -3.78 -6.00
CA GLY A 150 0.38 -3.32 -7.32
C GLY A 150 0.69 -4.44 -8.32
N ALA A 151 0.85 -5.67 -7.84
CA ALA A 151 1.19 -6.80 -8.68
C ALA A 151 0.19 -7.07 -9.82
N PRO A 152 -1.14 -7.07 -9.58
CA PRO A 152 -2.12 -7.25 -10.64
C PRO A 152 -2.04 -6.17 -11.72
N THR A 153 -1.79 -4.91 -11.32
CA THR A 153 -1.64 -3.81 -12.26
C THR A 153 -0.39 -3.96 -13.11
N LEU A 154 0.75 -4.31 -12.50
CA LEU A 154 1.99 -4.54 -13.23
C LEU A 154 1.87 -5.76 -14.16
N ALA A 155 1.27 -6.85 -13.69
CA ALA A 155 1.03 -8.03 -14.50
C ALA A 155 0.12 -7.71 -15.69
N LEU A 156 -0.96 -6.94 -15.50
CA LEU A 156 -1.83 -6.48 -16.57
C LEU A 156 -1.06 -5.66 -17.62
N LEU A 157 -0.18 -4.75 -17.19
CA LEU A 157 0.64 -3.93 -18.07
C LEU A 157 1.62 -4.76 -18.90
N LEU A 158 2.20 -5.81 -18.30
CA LEU A 158 3.22 -6.63 -18.95
C LEU A 158 2.64 -7.78 -19.79
N THR A 159 1.51 -8.34 -19.39
CA THR A 159 0.95 -9.55 -20.00
C THR A 159 -0.43 -9.36 -20.63
N GLY A 160 -1.09 -8.23 -20.39
CA GLY A 160 -2.48 -7.99 -20.80
C GLY A 160 -3.52 -8.79 -20.00
N THR A 161 -3.11 -9.47 -18.93
CA THR A 161 -4.01 -10.29 -18.09
C THR A 161 -3.82 -9.99 -16.62
N ILE A 162 -4.92 -10.07 -15.85
CA ILE A 162 -4.89 -9.96 -14.40
C ILE A 162 -4.78 -11.38 -13.82
N PRO A 163 -3.73 -11.70 -13.05
CA PRO A 163 -3.62 -13.00 -12.43
C PRO A 163 -4.71 -13.21 -11.36
N HIS A 164 -5.30 -14.39 -11.34
CA HIS A 164 -6.30 -14.79 -10.34
C HIS A 164 -5.70 -15.25 -9.01
N THR A 165 -4.38 -15.40 -8.95
CA THR A 165 -3.64 -15.81 -7.75
C THR A 165 -2.85 -14.63 -7.18
N PRO A 166 -2.66 -14.57 -5.86
CA PRO A 166 -1.76 -13.59 -5.24
C PRO A 166 -0.37 -13.69 -5.88
N VAL A 167 0.15 -12.55 -6.31
CA VAL A 167 1.50 -12.48 -6.86
C VAL A 167 2.43 -12.00 -5.75
N VAL A 168 3.48 -12.75 -5.49
CA VAL A 168 4.56 -12.36 -4.57
C VAL A 168 5.64 -11.69 -5.40
N PHE A 169 5.98 -10.46 -5.03
CA PHE A 169 7.12 -9.75 -5.59
C PHE A 169 8.38 -10.06 -4.79
N GLU A 170 9.43 -10.35 -5.51
CA GLU A 170 10.78 -10.38 -4.97
C GLU A 170 11.53 -9.18 -5.55
N MET A 171 12.02 -8.34 -4.67
CA MET A 171 12.89 -7.22 -5.00
C MET A 171 14.20 -7.39 -4.26
N GLY A 172 15.29 -7.07 -4.95
CA GLY A 172 16.60 -7.11 -4.33
C GLY A 172 17.46 -5.93 -4.74
N ASP A 173 18.30 -5.50 -3.84
CA ASP A 173 19.41 -4.60 -4.12
C ASP A 173 20.71 -5.27 -3.71
N ARG A 174 21.59 -5.50 -4.69
CA ARG A 174 22.90 -6.11 -4.50
C ARG A 174 23.95 -5.07 -4.88
N THR A 175 24.63 -4.56 -3.88
CA THR A 175 25.62 -3.53 -4.07
C THR A 175 26.94 -3.84 -3.35
N ALA A 176 28.02 -3.83 -4.10
CA ALA A 176 29.36 -3.70 -3.55
C ALA A 176 29.64 -2.20 -3.35
N MET A 177 29.81 -1.79 -2.10
CA MET A 177 29.97 -0.39 -1.74
C MET A 177 31.34 0.12 -2.15
N THR A 178 31.36 1.17 -2.96
CA THR A 178 32.53 2.02 -3.20
C THR A 178 32.29 3.37 -2.51
N GLY A 179 33.35 4.08 -2.13
CA GLY A 179 33.25 5.33 -1.37
C GLY A 179 32.36 6.41 -2.00
N GLU A 180 32.14 6.36 -3.32
CA GLU A 180 31.27 7.29 -4.05
C GLU A 180 29.77 7.05 -3.79
N TRP A 181 29.39 5.82 -3.43
CA TRP A 181 27.97 5.48 -3.20
C TRP A 181 27.47 6.01 -1.85
N LEU A 182 28.32 6.01 -0.83
CA LEU A 182 28.00 6.55 0.50
C LEU A 182 27.72 8.05 0.48
N ALA A 183 28.32 8.80 -0.45
CA ALA A 183 28.08 10.23 -0.62
C ALA A 183 26.68 10.53 -1.21
N HIS A 184 26.10 9.60 -2.00
CA HIS A 184 24.77 9.79 -2.60
C HIS A 184 23.60 9.41 -1.68
N CYS A 185 23.83 8.59 -0.68
CA CYS A 185 22.80 8.21 0.30
C CYS A 185 22.65 9.19 1.47
N SER A 186 23.56 10.16 1.59
CA SER A 186 23.57 11.17 2.67
C SER A 186 23.09 12.56 2.23
N ALA A 187 22.63 12.70 1.00
CA ALA A 187 22.03 13.91 0.43
C ALA A 187 20.52 13.70 0.24
#